data_23981ff969329da133210034c8282fdd
#
_entry.id   23981ff969329da133210034c8282fdd
#
_cell.length_a   1.000
_cell.length_b   1.000
_cell.length_c   1.000
_cell.angle_alpha   90.00
_cell.angle_beta   90.00
_cell.angle_gamma   90.00
#
_symmetry.space_group_name_H-M   'P 1'
#
loop_
_entity.id
_entity.type
_entity.pdbx_description
1 polymer ?
#
loop_
_entity_poly.entity_id
_entity_poly.type
_entity_poly.pdbx_seq_one_letter_code
_entity_poly.pdbx_strand_id
1 'polypeptide(L)'
;MSSADSLQILERYAVVILPALVVAEQLGVPLPAVPALLGVGALAAHGRVSIPLVLCAIAIVALTADFGWYELGRRRGAKVLARLCRLTLEPDSCVRRAASIFTRHGARSMLVAKFVPGLTTLLPPLAGIFAVGRARFALYDLAGVVLWAGTWMAIGYAFSDAIVLVTERAAGLGRMLGLVVASLLGGYILVKYVRRRLFMRNLRMARISPEVLKGRLDAGEDVTVIDLRTPLDVVATPYAIPGSRWMTADAIDEHEAELLRARELVLYCS
;
A
#
# COMPACT_ATOMS: atom_id res chain seq x y z
N MET A 1 -3.17 -6.23 -33.55
CA MET A 1 -2.91 -4.81 -33.29
C MET A 1 -1.42 -4.60 -33.53
N SER A 2 -1.07 -3.75 -34.47
CA SER A 2 0.33 -3.43 -34.75
C SER A 2 0.87 -2.49 -33.65
N SER A 3 2.19 -2.46 -33.45
CA SER A 3 2.82 -1.51 -32.53
C SER A 3 2.49 -0.05 -32.88
N ALA A 4 2.31 0.24 -34.16
CA ALA A 4 1.88 1.55 -34.66
C ALA A 4 0.46 1.90 -34.19
N ASP A 5 -0.49 0.97 -34.18
CA ASP A 5 -1.86 1.20 -33.73
C ASP A 5 -1.89 1.52 -32.23
N SER A 6 -1.07 0.83 -31.43
CA SER A 6 -0.98 1.05 -29.97
C SER A 6 -0.39 2.42 -29.64
N LEU A 7 0.61 2.88 -30.38
CA LEU A 7 1.21 4.19 -30.22
C LEU A 7 0.24 5.32 -30.64
N GLN A 8 -0.51 5.15 -31.74
CA GLN A 8 -1.53 6.12 -32.15
C GLN A 8 -2.67 6.24 -31.13
N ILE A 9 -3.08 5.13 -30.54
CA ILE A 9 -4.08 5.14 -29.46
C ILE A 9 -3.55 5.86 -28.23
N LEU A 10 -2.32 5.58 -27.82
CA LEU A 10 -1.69 6.26 -26.70
C LEU A 10 -1.52 7.77 -26.95
N GLU A 11 -1.11 8.16 -28.15
CA GLU A 11 -0.98 9.56 -28.58
C GLU A 11 -2.31 10.31 -28.49
N ARG A 12 -3.39 9.72 -29.04
CA ARG A 12 -4.72 10.36 -29.09
C ARG A 12 -5.42 10.39 -27.75
N TYR A 13 -5.16 9.40 -26.88
CA TYR A 13 -5.88 9.24 -25.62
C TYR A 13 -4.99 9.35 -24.38
N ALA A 14 -3.72 9.77 -24.53
CA ALA A 14 -2.79 9.90 -23.40
C ALA A 14 -3.36 10.73 -22.26
N VAL A 15 -4.05 11.83 -22.59
CA VAL A 15 -4.67 12.76 -21.62
C VAL A 15 -5.85 12.12 -20.86
N VAL A 16 -6.43 11.05 -21.38
CA VAL A 16 -7.58 10.35 -20.76
C VAL A 16 -7.17 9.00 -20.18
N ILE A 17 -6.44 8.21 -20.97
CA ILE A 17 -6.06 6.84 -20.57
C ILE A 17 -5.10 6.87 -19.40
N LEU A 18 -4.10 7.75 -19.42
CA LEU A 18 -3.10 7.78 -18.36
C LEU A 18 -3.65 8.24 -17.00
N PRO A 19 -4.44 9.32 -16.90
CA PRO A 19 -5.15 9.64 -15.67
C PRO A 19 -6.07 8.53 -15.18
N ALA A 20 -6.81 7.86 -16.09
CA ALA A 20 -7.67 6.74 -15.72
C ALA A 20 -6.87 5.56 -15.15
N LEU A 21 -5.70 5.26 -15.73
CA LEU A 21 -4.78 4.24 -15.23
C LEU A 21 -4.24 4.60 -13.84
N VAL A 22 -3.85 5.86 -13.65
CA VAL A 22 -3.38 6.36 -12.34
C VAL A 22 -4.48 6.26 -11.29
N VAL A 23 -5.73 6.61 -11.61
CA VAL A 23 -6.87 6.42 -10.69
C VAL A 23 -7.05 4.97 -10.31
N ALA A 24 -7.03 4.08 -11.28
CA ALA A 24 -7.19 2.65 -11.02
C ALA A 24 -6.09 2.14 -10.06
N GLU A 25 -4.83 2.58 -10.26
CA GLU A 25 -3.71 2.28 -9.35
C GLU A 25 -3.95 2.86 -7.95
N GLN A 26 -4.42 4.10 -7.84
CA GLN A 26 -4.76 4.74 -6.56
C GLN A 26 -5.92 4.05 -5.82
N LEU A 27 -6.84 3.45 -6.56
CA LEU A 27 -7.92 2.63 -6.01
C LEU A 27 -7.47 1.24 -5.57
N GLY A 28 -6.18 0.91 -5.77
CA GLY A 28 -5.59 -0.36 -5.34
C GLY A 28 -5.59 -1.46 -6.41
N VAL A 29 -5.93 -1.14 -7.65
CA VAL A 29 -5.77 -2.08 -8.78
C VAL A 29 -4.28 -2.15 -9.12
N PRO A 30 -3.64 -3.34 -9.17
CA PRO A 30 -2.21 -3.47 -9.41
C PRO A 30 -1.87 -3.26 -10.90
N LEU A 31 -2.10 -2.05 -11.39
CA LEU A 31 -1.76 -1.65 -12.76
C LEU A 31 -0.44 -0.88 -12.76
N PRO A 32 0.52 -1.22 -13.63
CA PRO A 32 1.79 -0.52 -13.69
C PRO A 32 1.65 0.80 -14.47
N ALA A 33 1.44 1.93 -13.78
CA ALA A 33 1.37 3.24 -14.42
C ALA A 33 2.74 3.75 -14.89
N VAL A 34 3.84 3.30 -14.29
CA VAL A 34 5.20 3.73 -14.62
C VAL A 34 5.57 3.51 -16.10
N PRO A 35 5.34 2.33 -16.72
CA PRO A 35 5.60 2.16 -18.15
C PRO A 35 4.81 3.12 -19.05
N ALA A 36 3.57 3.44 -18.66
CA ALA A 36 2.76 4.39 -19.42
C ALA A 36 3.29 5.84 -19.27
N LEU A 37 3.76 6.23 -18.08
CA LEU A 37 4.42 7.52 -17.84
C LEU A 37 5.71 7.67 -18.66
N LEU A 38 6.54 6.62 -18.71
CA LEU A 38 7.73 6.57 -19.55
C LEU A 38 7.38 6.72 -21.03
N GLY A 39 6.34 6.00 -21.50
CA GLY A 39 5.86 6.09 -22.88
C GLY A 39 5.36 7.48 -23.25
N VAL A 40 4.60 8.13 -22.37
CA VAL A 40 4.16 9.53 -22.57
C VAL A 40 5.33 10.50 -22.60
N GLY A 41 6.34 10.30 -21.73
CA GLY A 41 7.58 11.07 -21.76
C GLY A 41 8.31 10.93 -23.10
N ALA A 42 8.43 9.72 -23.62
CA ALA A 42 9.03 9.47 -24.92
C ALA A 42 8.24 10.10 -26.08
N LEU A 43 6.90 10.04 -26.07
CA LEU A 43 6.05 10.70 -27.05
C LEU A 43 6.20 12.24 -27.00
N ALA A 44 6.37 12.79 -25.80
CA ALA A 44 6.57 14.22 -25.62
C ALA A 44 7.92 14.71 -26.18
N ALA A 45 8.97 13.89 -26.14
CA ALA A 45 10.26 14.20 -26.78
C ALA A 45 10.13 14.40 -28.29
N HIS A 46 9.16 13.70 -28.91
CA HIS A 46 8.85 13.83 -30.33
C HIS A 46 7.77 14.88 -30.64
N GLY A 47 7.43 15.73 -29.65
CA GLY A 47 6.45 16.81 -29.81
C GLY A 47 4.99 16.36 -29.97
N ARG A 48 4.68 15.07 -29.71
CA ARG A 48 3.34 14.49 -29.94
C ARG A 48 2.40 14.70 -28.77
N VAL A 49 2.92 14.90 -27.57
CA VAL A 49 2.14 15.06 -26.34
C VAL A 49 2.71 16.20 -25.48
N SER A 50 1.85 16.99 -24.87
CA SER A 50 2.25 18.07 -23.96
C SER A 50 2.37 17.52 -22.53
N ILE A 51 3.61 17.46 -21.99
CA ILE A 51 3.88 17.05 -20.60
C ILE A 51 3.08 17.88 -19.59
N PRO A 52 3.04 19.22 -19.64
CA PRO A 52 2.28 20.01 -18.68
C PRO A 52 0.80 19.65 -18.65
N LEU A 53 0.19 19.43 -19.83
CA LEU A 53 -1.23 19.09 -19.91
C LEU A 53 -1.53 17.74 -19.25
N VAL A 54 -0.72 16.71 -19.57
CA VAL A 54 -0.88 15.38 -18.99
C VAL A 54 -0.60 15.40 -17.50
N LEU A 55 0.42 16.12 -17.07
CA LEU A 55 0.79 16.26 -15.66
C LEU A 55 -0.33 16.94 -14.85
N CYS A 56 -0.94 17.99 -15.38
CA CYS A 56 -2.09 18.64 -14.77
C CYS A 56 -3.29 17.68 -14.66
N ALA A 57 -3.57 16.94 -15.72
CA ALA A 57 -4.66 15.96 -15.70
C ALA A 57 -4.45 14.88 -14.65
N ILE A 58 -3.23 14.31 -14.58
CA ILE A 58 -2.85 13.31 -13.56
C ILE A 58 -2.97 13.92 -12.15
N ALA A 59 -2.45 15.14 -11.95
CA ALA A 59 -2.45 15.80 -10.66
C ALA A 59 -3.87 16.04 -10.13
N ILE A 60 -4.78 16.49 -10.97
CA ILE A 60 -6.18 16.73 -10.60
C ILE A 60 -6.84 15.41 -10.19
N VAL A 61 -6.68 14.38 -11.00
CA VAL A 61 -7.38 13.11 -10.80
C VAL A 61 -6.78 12.34 -9.60
N ALA A 62 -5.46 12.30 -9.47
CA ALA A 62 -4.78 11.67 -8.34
C ALA A 62 -5.13 12.38 -7.03
N LEU A 63 -5.04 13.71 -6.98
CA LEU A 63 -5.39 14.48 -5.79
C LEU A 63 -6.85 14.26 -5.38
N THR A 64 -7.77 14.16 -6.34
CA THR A 64 -9.20 13.90 -6.07
C THR A 64 -9.40 12.52 -5.44
N ALA A 65 -8.74 11.48 -5.98
CA ALA A 65 -8.81 10.12 -5.45
C ALA A 65 -8.19 10.03 -4.04
N ASP A 66 -7.01 10.62 -3.85
CA ASP A 66 -6.31 10.62 -2.56
C ASP A 66 -7.05 11.44 -1.51
N PHE A 67 -7.68 12.55 -1.91
CA PHE A 67 -8.52 13.33 -1.01
C PHE A 67 -9.76 12.54 -0.55
N GLY A 68 -10.32 11.71 -1.42
CA GLY A 68 -11.37 10.75 -1.05
C GLY A 68 -10.92 9.78 0.04
N TRP A 69 -9.72 9.17 -0.11
CA TRP A 69 -9.12 8.30 0.89
C TRP A 69 -8.78 9.03 2.19
N TYR A 70 -8.24 10.24 2.11
CA TYR A 70 -7.96 11.11 3.26
C TYR A 70 -9.24 11.39 4.06
N GLU A 71 -10.31 11.82 3.40
CA GLU A 71 -11.57 12.14 4.08
C GLU A 71 -12.24 10.88 4.67
N LEU A 72 -12.12 9.75 3.98
CA LEU A 72 -12.59 8.47 4.48
C LEU A 72 -11.81 8.03 5.73
N GLY A 73 -10.48 8.19 5.74
CA GLY A 73 -9.63 7.96 6.90
C GLY A 73 -10.00 8.87 8.07
N ARG A 74 -10.26 10.15 7.79
CA ARG A 74 -10.65 11.14 8.79
C ARG A 74 -12.01 10.85 9.45
N ARG A 75 -12.97 10.32 8.68
CA ARG A 75 -14.33 10.03 9.17
C ARG A 75 -14.46 8.65 9.81
N ARG A 76 -13.80 7.65 9.26
CA ARG A 76 -13.96 6.24 9.67
C ARG A 76 -12.79 5.68 10.47
N GLY A 77 -11.71 6.43 10.61
CA GLY A 77 -10.54 6.06 11.43
C GLY A 77 -9.88 4.76 10.98
N ALA A 78 -9.33 4.02 11.94
CA ALA A 78 -8.58 2.78 11.71
C ALA A 78 -9.35 1.68 10.98
N LYS A 79 -10.70 1.71 10.99
CA LYS A 79 -11.53 0.72 10.27
C LYS A 79 -11.29 0.73 8.76
N VAL A 80 -10.92 1.87 8.18
CA VAL A 80 -10.58 1.98 6.75
C VAL A 80 -9.27 1.27 6.47
N LEU A 81 -8.29 1.51 7.30
CA LEU A 81 -6.96 0.92 7.19
C LEU A 81 -7.02 -0.61 7.30
N ALA A 82 -7.77 -1.12 8.27
CA ALA A 82 -7.98 -2.56 8.44
C ALA A 82 -8.63 -3.21 7.21
N ARG A 83 -9.55 -2.52 6.53
CA ARG A 83 -10.17 -3.02 5.28
C ARG A 83 -9.20 -3.01 4.11
N LEU A 84 -8.44 -1.93 3.93
CA LEU A 84 -7.43 -1.83 2.87
C LEU A 84 -6.35 -2.90 3.03
N CYS A 85 -5.92 -3.13 4.26
CA CYS A 85 -4.87 -4.11 4.54
C CYS A 85 -5.33 -5.56 4.43
N ARG A 86 -6.63 -5.85 4.53
CA ARG A 86 -7.17 -7.19 4.22
C ARG A 86 -6.98 -7.57 2.75
N LEU A 87 -6.89 -6.58 1.86
CA LEU A 87 -6.62 -6.78 0.43
C LEU A 87 -5.12 -6.99 0.14
N THR A 88 -4.23 -6.62 1.07
CA THR A 88 -2.80 -6.85 0.93
C THR A 88 -2.38 -8.21 1.48
N LEU A 89 -1.30 -8.76 0.93
CA LEU A 89 -0.81 -10.10 1.31
C LEU A 89 -0.19 -10.16 2.71
N GLU A 90 0.10 -9.00 3.34
CA GLU A 90 0.66 -8.88 4.68
C GLU A 90 0.02 -7.69 5.41
N PRO A 91 -1.16 -7.87 6.01
CA PRO A 91 -1.93 -6.75 6.56
C PRO A 91 -1.21 -6.03 7.70
N ASP A 92 -0.58 -6.75 8.63
CA ASP A 92 -0.06 -6.20 9.89
C ASP A 92 1.29 -5.47 9.72
N SER A 93 2.19 -6.01 8.90
CA SER A 93 3.48 -5.39 8.62
C SER A 93 3.33 -4.10 7.79
N CYS A 94 2.35 -4.08 6.87
CA CYS A 94 2.10 -2.95 5.99
C CYS A 94 1.57 -1.74 6.76
N VAL A 95 0.59 -1.93 7.65
CA VAL A 95 0.04 -0.86 8.49
C VAL A 95 1.09 -0.29 9.43
N ARG A 96 1.83 -1.16 10.13
CA ARG A 96 2.88 -0.73 11.07
C ARG A 96 3.96 0.08 10.37
N ARG A 97 4.43 -0.39 9.20
CA ARG A 97 5.45 0.32 8.43
C ARG A 97 4.95 1.68 7.94
N ALA A 98 3.74 1.75 7.39
CA ALA A 98 3.15 3.01 6.93
C ALA A 98 2.92 3.98 8.10
N ALA A 99 2.40 3.50 9.23
CA ALA A 99 2.19 4.31 10.43
C ALA A 99 3.52 4.79 11.03
N SER A 100 4.55 3.96 11.10
CA SER A 100 5.88 4.35 11.62
C SER A 100 6.55 5.41 10.73
N ILE A 101 6.45 5.28 9.42
CA ILE A 101 6.96 6.29 8.48
C ILE A 101 6.20 7.60 8.66
N PHE A 102 4.87 7.53 8.80
CA PHE A 102 4.04 8.71 8.96
C PHE A 102 4.28 9.41 10.30
N THR A 103 4.42 8.69 11.41
CA THR A 103 4.71 9.27 12.74
C THR A 103 6.08 9.94 12.78
N ARG A 104 7.05 9.39 12.03
CA ARG A 104 8.43 9.94 11.99
C ARG A 104 8.56 11.17 11.08
N HIS A 105 7.90 11.19 9.92
CA HIS A 105 8.08 12.22 8.89
C HIS A 105 6.83 13.08 8.65
N GLY A 106 5.68 12.72 9.23
CA GLY A 106 4.43 13.44 9.07
C GLY A 106 3.99 13.54 7.60
N ALA A 107 3.36 14.66 7.25
CA ALA A 107 2.88 14.91 5.88
C ALA A 107 3.99 14.91 4.81
N ARG A 108 5.26 15.15 5.18
CA ARG A 108 6.40 15.09 4.25
C ARG A 108 6.62 13.71 3.64
N SER A 109 6.19 12.64 4.33
CA SER A 109 6.27 11.28 3.80
C SER A 109 5.49 11.10 2.49
N MET A 110 4.49 11.93 2.21
CA MET A 110 3.68 11.88 1.01
C MET A 110 4.50 12.21 -0.26
N LEU A 111 5.56 13.03 -0.14
CA LEU A 111 6.45 13.33 -1.28
C LEU A 111 7.11 12.08 -1.87
N VAL A 112 7.42 11.10 -1.01
CA VAL A 112 8.14 9.88 -1.40
C VAL A 112 7.21 8.68 -1.51
N ALA A 113 6.00 8.79 -0.96
CA ALA A 113 5.02 7.70 -0.92
C ALA A 113 4.71 7.10 -2.29
N LYS A 114 4.60 7.96 -3.30
CA LYS A 114 4.26 7.56 -4.68
C LYS A 114 5.34 6.68 -5.33
N PHE A 115 6.58 6.73 -4.83
CA PHE A 115 7.68 5.89 -5.32
C PHE A 115 7.72 4.51 -4.66
N VAL A 116 7.00 4.32 -3.55
CA VAL A 116 7.04 3.06 -2.79
C VAL A 116 5.71 2.31 -2.97
N PRO A 117 5.74 1.14 -3.63
CA PRO A 117 4.54 0.34 -3.82
C PRO A 117 3.84 0.02 -2.49
N GLY A 118 2.53 0.23 -2.43
CA GLY A 118 1.72 0.00 -1.24
C GLY A 118 1.63 1.17 -0.27
N LEU A 119 2.59 2.10 -0.23
CA LEU A 119 2.48 3.33 0.57
C LEU A 119 1.53 4.35 -0.07
N THR A 120 1.45 4.36 -1.39
CA THR A 120 0.59 5.24 -2.17
C THR A 120 -0.87 5.21 -1.71
N THR A 121 -1.42 4.03 -1.46
CA THR A 121 -2.83 3.84 -1.06
C THR A 121 -3.06 3.97 0.44
N LEU A 122 -2.02 3.82 1.27
CA LEU A 122 -2.13 3.82 2.73
C LEU A 122 -1.88 5.19 3.36
N LEU A 123 -1.02 6.02 2.78
CA LEU A 123 -0.67 7.31 3.37
C LEU A 123 -1.81 8.34 3.34
N PRO A 124 -2.64 8.45 2.30
CA PRO A 124 -3.78 9.36 2.31
C PRO A 124 -4.78 9.10 3.46
N PRO A 125 -5.28 7.87 3.67
CA PRO A 125 -6.16 7.61 4.82
C PRO A 125 -5.44 7.78 6.17
N LEU A 126 -4.14 7.47 6.29
CA LEU A 126 -3.36 7.74 7.49
C LEU A 126 -3.29 9.24 7.80
N ALA A 127 -3.02 10.08 6.80
CA ALA A 127 -3.04 11.52 6.97
C ALA A 127 -4.40 12.04 7.47
N GLY A 128 -5.49 11.40 7.05
CA GLY A 128 -6.83 11.66 7.55
C GLY A 128 -7.00 11.26 9.03
N ILE A 129 -6.56 10.07 9.41
CA ILE A 129 -6.61 9.53 10.77
C ILE A 129 -5.82 10.43 11.74
N PHE A 130 -4.62 10.84 11.35
CA PHE A 130 -3.77 11.73 12.13
C PHE A 130 -4.18 13.21 12.04
N ALA A 131 -5.37 13.49 11.49
CA ALA A 131 -5.97 14.82 11.42
C ALA A 131 -5.06 15.91 10.81
N VAL A 132 -4.21 15.56 9.83
CA VAL A 132 -3.42 16.54 9.06
C VAL A 132 -4.36 17.57 8.45
N GLY A 133 -4.00 18.85 8.49
CA GLY A 133 -4.83 19.91 7.88
C GLY A 133 -5.00 19.68 6.37
N ARG A 134 -6.23 19.89 5.86
CA ARG A 134 -6.59 19.63 4.45
C ARG A 134 -5.67 20.32 3.44
N ALA A 135 -5.35 21.60 3.67
CA ALA A 135 -4.46 22.35 2.79
C ALA A 135 -3.03 21.78 2.80
N ARG A 136 -2.54 21.38 3.98
CA ARG A 136 -1.23 20.78 4.13
C ARG A 136 -1.17 19.42 3.46
N PHE A 137 -2.21 18.59 3.60
CA PHE A 137 -2.35 17.33 2.91
C PHE A 137 -2.30 17.54 1.39
N ALA A 138 -3.19 18.39 0.85
CA ALA A 138 -3.28 18.65 -0.58
C ALA A 138 -1.96 19.16 -1.18
N LEU A 139 -1.24 20.04 -0.46
CA LEU A 139 0.05 20.56 -0.91
C LEU A 139 1.12 19.46 -1.04
N TYR A 140 1.29 18.63 -0.01
CA TYR A 140 2.30 17.57 -0.03
C TYR A 140 1.93 16.43 -0.97
N ASP A 141 0.65 16.09 -1.09
CA ASP A 141 0.18 15.07 -2.02
C ASP A 141 0.35 15.52 -3.47
N LEU A 142 -0.10 16.75 -3.79
CA LEU A 142 0.11 17.34 -5.11
C LEU A 142 1.60 17.40 -5.49
N ALA A 143 2.45 17.87 -4.59
CA ALA A 143 3.89 17.89 -4.81
C ALA A 143 4.45 16.47 -5.02
N GLY A 144 3.99 15.48 -4.28
CA GLY A 144 4.36 14.08 -4.45
C GLY A 144 3.95 13.51 -5.81
N VAL A 145 2.73 13.79 -6.25
CA VAL A 145 2.22 13.38 -7.58
C VAL A 145 3.05 14.01 -8.69
N VAL A 146 3.28 15.32 -8.61
CA VAL A 146 4.07 16.05 -9.63
C VAL A 146 5.51 15.54 -9.68
N LEU A 147 6.12 15.32 -8.52
CA LEU A 147 7.48 14.79 -8.43
C LEU A 147 7.55 13.37 -9.03
N TRP A 148 6.63 12.50 -8.66
CA TRP A 148 6.60 11.11 -9.12
C TRP A 148 6.31 11.02 -10.62
N ALA A 149 5.22 11.59 -11.09
CA ALA A 149 4.83 11.53 -12.50
C ALA A 149 5.84 12.31 -13.39
N GLY A 150 6.29 13.47 -12.92
CA GLY A 150 7.30 14.28 -13.61
C GLY A 150 8.63 13.55 -13.75
N THR A 151 9.09 12.86 -12.71
CA THR A 151 10.33 12.07 -12.77
C THR A 151 10.26 10.97 -13.83
N TRP A 152 9.19 10.18 -13.84
CA TRP A 152 9.06 9.10 -14.83
C TRP A 152 8.86 9.61 -16.25
N MET A 153 8.10 10.70 -16.44
CA MET A 153 7.99 11.35 -17.76
C MET A 153 9.30 12.00 -18.19
N ALA A 154 10.08 12.61 -17.28
CA ALA A 154 11.39 13.16 -17.60
C ALA A 154 12.39 12.09 -18.02
N ILE A 155 12.39 10.94 -17.33
CA ILE A 155 13.20 9.78 -17.71
C ILE A 155 12.77 9.29 -19.10
N GLY A 156 11.46 9.16 -19.34
CA GLY A 156 10.90 8.77 -20.63
C GLY A 156 11.31 9.74 -21.75
N TYR A 157 11.30 11.02 -21.47
CA TYR A 157 11.74 12.07 -22.39
C TYR A 157 13.24 11.96 -22.71
N ALA A 158 14.09 11.84 -21.68
CA ALA A 158 15.54 11.77 -21.84
C ALA A 158 16.01 10.49 -22.58
N PHE A 159 15.30 9.39 -22.41
CA PHE A 159 15.63 8.09 -23.03
C PHE A 159 14.67 7.70 -24.15
N SER A 160 14.06 8.69 -24.83
CA SER A 160 13.03 8.47 -25.84
C SER A 160 13.47 7.50 -26.95
N ASP A 161 14.67 7.66 -27.48
CA ASP A 161 15.18 6.82 -28.58
C ASP A 161 15.41 5.38 -28.13
N ALA A 162 15.92 5.20 -26.91
CA ALA A 162 16.09 3.86 -26.33
C ALA A 162 14.74 3.17 -26.06
N ILE A 163 13.75 3.93 -25.60
CA ILE A 163 12.41 3.40 -25.33
C ILE A 163 11.71 3.01 -26.62
N VAL A 164 11.81 3.83 -27.68
CA VAL A 164 11.27 3.51 -29.00
C VAL A 164 11.94 2.24 -29.56
N LEU A 165 13.26 2.16 -29.51
CA LEU A 165 14.02 0.99 -29.95
C LEU A 165 13.63 -0.28 -29.18
N VAL A 166 13.46 -0.19 -27.87
CA VAL A 166 13.04 -1.31 -27.03
C VAL A 166 11.61 -1.72 -27.36
N THR A 167 10.70 -0.77 -27.55
CA THR A 167 9.30 -1.08 -27.89
C THR A 167 9.16 -1.70 -29.27
N GLU A 168 9.91 -1.25 -30.27
CA GLU A 168 9.93 -1.86 -31.61
C GLU A 168 10.49 -3.28 -31.59
N ARG A 169 11.59 -3.52 -30.87
CA ARG A 169 12.16 -4.87 -30.70
C ARG A 169 11.30 -5.78 -29.83
N ALA A 170 10.69 -5.22 -28.77
CA ALA A 170 9.78 -5.96 -27.91
C ALA A 170 8.47 -6.33 -28.62
N ALA A 171 8.02 -5.59 -29.63
CA ALA A 171 6.85 -5.95 -30.43
C ALA A 171 7.07 -7.29 -31.18
N GLY A 172 8.30 -7.59 -31.59
CA GLY A 172 8.68 -8.89 -32.19
C GLY A 172 8.82 -10.03 -31.18
N LEU A 173 9.27 -9.73 -29.97
CA LEU A 173 9.46 -10.69 -28.86
C LEU A 173 8.29 -10.66 -27.83
N GLY A 174 7.36 -9.73 -27.99
CA GLY A 174 6.42 -9.30 -26.97
C GLY A 174 5.47 -10.38 -26.46
N ARG A 175 5.12 -11.36 -27.30
CA ARG A 175 4.26 -12.47 -26.87
C ARG A 175 5.02 -13.42 -25.94
N MET A 176 6.27 -13.75 -26.23
CA MET A 176 7.08 -14.64 -25.39
C MET A 176 7.49 -13.97 -24.09
N LEU A 177 7.97 -12.72 -24.14
CA LEU A 177 8.37 -11.97 -22.95
C LEU A 177 7.19 -11.67 -22.02
N GLY A 178 6.04 -11.34 -22.59
CA GLY A 178 4.80 -11.15 -21.83
C GLY A 178 4.34 -12.43 -21.13
N LEU A 179 4.43 -13.58 -21.79
CA LEU A 179 4.14 -14.87 -21.17
C LEU A 179 5.15 -15.24 -20.07
N VAL A 180 6.43 -14.97 -20.29
CA VAL A 180 7.48 -15.22 -19.26
C VAL A 180 7.25 -14.34 -18.05
N VAL A 181 7.02 -13.04 -18.23
CA VAL A 181 6.75 -12.11 -17.12
C VAL A 181 5.46 -12.46 -16.40
N ALA A 182 4.38 -12.78 -17.14
CA ALA A 182 3.13 -13.21 -16.54
C ALA A 182 3.28 -14.53 -15.76
N SER A 183 4.07 -15.47 -16.27
CA SER A 183 4.35 -16.75 -15.60
C SER A 183 5.19 -16.56 -14.34
N LEU A 184 6.20 -15.68 -14.37
CA LEU A 184 7.03 -15.37 -13.21
C LEU A 184 6.23 -14.65 -12.13
N LEU A 185 5.39 -13.66 -12.51
CA LEU A 185 4.49 -12.97 -11.60
C LEU A 185 3.44 -13.92 -11.01
N GLY A 186 2.82 -14.73 -11.86
CA GLY A 186 1.84 -15.73 -11.42
C GLY A 186 2.47 -16.76 -10.48
N GLY A 187 3.68 -17.25 -10.80
CA GLY A 187 4.45 -18.15 -9.95
C GLY A 187 4.82 -17.52 -8.62
N TYR A 188 5.28 -16.28 -8.62
CA TYR A 188 5.58 -15.53 -7.40
C TYR A 188 4.35 -15.36 -6.49
N ILE A 189 3.22 -14.95 -7.07
CA ILE A 189 1.95 -14.79 -6.34
C ILE A 189 1.49 -16.14 -5.79
N LEU A 190 1.56 -17.19 -6.58
CA LEU A 190 1.17 -18.55 -6.18
C LEU A 190 2.05 -19.06 -5.02
N VAL A 191 3.37 -18.93 -5.12
CA VAL A 191 4.31 -19.33 -4.06
C VAL A 191 4.03 -18.55 -2.78
N LYS A 192 3.81 -17.24 -2.86
CA LYS A 192 3.48 -16.39 -1.72
C LYS A 192 2.13 -16.78 -1.10
N TYR A 193 1.14 -17.08 -1.92
CA TYR A 193 -0.19 -17.54 -1.47
C TYR A 193 -0.11 -18.91 -0.78
N VAL A 194 0.61 -19.87 -1.38
CA VAL A 194 0.80 -21.22 -0.81
C VAL A 194 1.57 -21.16 0.50
N ARG A 195 2.68 -20.40 0.56
CA ARG A 195 3.44 -20.20 1.81
C ARG A 195 2.56 -19.61 2.91
N ARG A 196 1.74 -18.61 2.61
CA ARG A 196 0.79 -18.03 3.56
C ARG A 196 -0.23 -19.07 4.04
N ARG A 197 -0.78 -19.87 3.14
CA ARG A 197 -1.77 -20.90 3.49
C ARG A 197 -1.17 -22.03 4.32
N LEU A 198 0.05 -22.45 4.02
CA LEU A 198 0.80 -23.44 4.80
C LEU A 198 1.16 -22.90 6.18
N PHE A 199 1.65 -21.66 6.27
CA PHE A 199 1.92 -20.99 7.54
C PHE A 199 0.68 -20.90 8.42
N MET A 200 -0.45 -20.47 7.88
CA MET A 200 -1.73 -20.42 8.60
C MET A 200 -2.26 -21.79 9.01
N ARG A 201 -1.94 -22.86 8.27
CA ARG A 201 -2.28 -24.24 8.64
C ARG A 201 -1.38 -24.79 9.76
N ASN A 202 -0.12 -24.42 9.77
CA ASN A 202 0.84 -24.85 10.79
C ASN A 202 0.68 -24.10 12.12
N LEU A 203 0.06 -22.91 12.11
CA LEU A 203 -0.35 -22.21 13.32
C LEU A 203 -1.59 -22.90 13.94
N ARG A 204 -1.43 -24.10 14.46
CA ARG A 204 -2.38 -24.71 15.42
C ARG A 204 -2.17 -24.03 16.79
N MET A 205 -2.43 -22.75 16.89
CA MET A 205 -2.57 -22.12 18.18
C MET A 205 -3.88 -22.62 18.80
N ALA A 206 -3.81 -23.18 19.99
CA ALA A 206 -4.99 -23.47 20.77
C ALA A 206 -5.73 -22.13 20.98
N ARG A 207 -6.96 -22.05 20.44
CA ARG A 207 -7.79 -20.85 20.63
C ARG A 207 -8.67 -21.09 21.83
N ILE A 208 -8.66 -20.13 22.73
CA ILE A 208 -9.59 -20.08 23.87
C ILE A 208 -10.73 -19.11 23.55
N SER A 209 -11.97 -19.47 23.90
CA SER A 209 -13.09 -18.52 23.75
C SER A 209 -13.07 -17.48 24.87
N PRO A 210 -13.60 -16.26 24.62
CA PRO A 210 -13.66 -15.21 25.64
C PRO A 210 -14.39 -15.66 26.91
N GLU A 211 -15.42 -16.48 26.78
CA GLU A 211 -16.21 -16.98 27.92
C GLU A 211 -15.37 -17.91 28.80
N VAL A 212 -14.59 -18.81 28.18
CA VAL A 212 -13.71 -19.75 28.89
C VAL A 212 -12.57 -18.98 29.57
N LEU A 213 -11.98 -17.99 28.88
CA LEU A 213 -10.94 -17.13 29.48
C LEU A 213 -11.48 -16.38 30.68
N LYS A 214 -12.68 -15.78 30.56
CA LYS A 214 -13.33 -15.09 31.65
C LYS A 214 -13.58 -16.02 32.85
N GLY A 215 -14.10 -17.20 32.61
CA GLY A 215 -14.33 -18.18 33.68
C GLY A 215 -13.07 -18.57 34.44
N ARG A 216 -11.93 -18.68 33.77
CA ARG A 216 -10.64 -18.98 34.39
C ARG A 216 -10.10 -17.78 35.19
N LEU A 217 -10.23 -16.57 34.66
CA LEU A 217 -9.84 -15.33 35.38
C LEU A 217 -10.71 -15.14 36.64
N ASP A 218 -12.02 -15.37 36.54
CA ASP A 218 -12.96 -15.29 37.65
C ASP A 218 -12.70 -16.38 38.72
N ALA A 219 -12.16 -17.55 38.30
CA ALA A 219 -11.74 -18.64 39.21
C ALA A 219 -10.37 -18.35 39.89
N GLY A 220 -9.69 -17.28 39.53
CA GLY A 220 -8.38 -16.92 40.09
C GLY A 220 -7.22 -17.80 39.59
N GLU A 221 -7.37 -18.44 38.42
CA GLU A 221 -6.28 -19.20 37.81
C GLU A 221 -5.12 -18.27 37.40
N ASP A 222 -3.89 -18.78 37.52
CA ASP A 222 -2.67 -18.03 37.17
C ASP A 222 -2.47 -17.99 35.63
N VAL A 223 -3.23 -17.12 34.96
CA VAL A 223 -3.21 -16.91 33.52
C VAL A 223 -2.67 -15.53 33.21
N THR A 224 -1.55 -15.47 32.50
CA THR A 224 -0.98 -14.20 32.03
C THR A 224 -1.61 -13.82 30.68
N VAL A 225 -2.31 -12.68 30.64
CA VAL A 225 -2.97 -12.18 29.41
C VAL A 225 -2.14 -11.06 28.82
N ILE A 226 -1.72 -11.20 27.56
CA ILE A 226 -0.96 -10.19 26.83
C ILE A 226 -1.82 -9.60 25.72
N ASP A 227 -1.89 -8.28 25.71
CA ASP A 227 -2.56 -7.50 24.67
C ASP A 227 -1.56 -7.13 23.58
N LEU A 228 -1.68 -7.76 22.41
CA LEU A 228 -0.83 -7.54 21.22
C LEU A 228 -1.47 -6.60 20.20
N ARG A 229 -2.50 -5.86 20.59
CA ARG A 229 -3.14 -4.90 19.68
C ARG A 229 -2.15 -3.82 19.25
N THR A 230 -2.31 -3.35 18.02
CA THR A 230 -1.50 -2.22 17.55
C THR A 230 -1.85 -0.94 18.34
N PRO A 231 -0.93 0.04 18.44
CA PRO A 231 -1.24 1.33 19.08
C PRO A 231 -2.50 2.00 18.51
N LEU A 232 -2.78 1.80 17.21
CA LEU A 232 -3.99 2.32 16.56
C LEU A 232 -5.26 1.61 17.03
N ASP A 233 -5.19 0.31 17.27
CA ASP A 233 -6.34 -0.47 17.76
C ASP A 233 -6.63 -0.14 19.21
N VAL A 234 -5.61 0.10 20.04
CA VAL A 234 -5.75 0.53 21.42
C VAL A 234 -6.42 1.91 21.48
N VAL A 235 -6.03 2.85 20.62
CA VAL A 235 -6.68 4.17 20.52
C VAL A 235 -8.12 4.05 20.01
N ALA A 236 -8.37 3.16 19.05
CA ALA A 236 -9.70 2.97 18.48
C ALA A 236 -10.68 2.25 19.41
N THR A 237 -10.16 1.41 20.31
CA THR A 237 -10.95 0.62 21.25
C THR A 237 -10.20 0.58 22.60
N PRO A 238 -10.41 1.56 23.48
CA PRO A 238 -9.62 1.72 24.70
C PRO A 238 -9.90 0.67 25.78
N TYR A 239 -10.89 -0.21 25.55
CA TYR A 239 -11.22 -1.29 26.48
C TYR A 239 -10.22 -2.45 26.33
N ALA A 240 -9.62 -2.87 27.45
CA ALA A 240 -8.74 -4.02 27.52
C ALA A 240 -9.30 -5.09 28.45
N ILE A 241 -8.84 -6.34 28.31
CA ILE A 241 -9.18 -7.40 29.26
C ILE A 241 -8.58 -7.04 30.63
N PRO A 242 -9.35 -7.10 31.73
CA PRO A 242 -8.84 -6.78 33.05
C PRO A 242 -7.59 -7.61 33.39
N GLY A 243 -6.53 -6.95 33.86
CA GLY A 243 -5.26 -7.60 34.17
C GLY A 243 -4.36 -7.90 32.96
N SER A 244 -4.78 -7.57 31.73
CA SER A 244 -3.92 -7.76 30.57
C SER A 244 -2.78 -6.73 30.54
N ARG A 245 -1.60 -7.17 30.07
CA ARG A 245 -0.42 -6.32 29.87
C ARG A 245 -0.26 -6.04 28.40
N TRP A 246 -0.32 -4.77 28.03
CA TRP A 246 -0.09 -4.36 26.65
C TRP A 246 1.39 -4.37 26.30
N MET A 247 1.74 -4.98 25.16
CA MET A 247 3.07 -4.90 24.58
C MET A 247 3.01 -5.04 23.06
N THR A 248 3.97 -4.48 22.37
CA THR A 248 4.11 -4.63 20.93
C THR A 248 4.65 -6.01 20.58
N ALA A 249 4.32 -6.53 19.40
CA ALA A 249 4.83 -7.83 18.97
C ALA A 249 6.38 -7.87 18.92
N ASP A 250 7.00 -6.72 18.63
CA ASP A 250 8.47 -6.61 18.60
C ASP A 250 9.11 -6.63 19.99
N ALA A 251 8.35 -6.30 21.04
CA ALA A 251 8.80 -6.33 22.43
C ALA A 251 8.71 -7.73 23.08
N ILE A 252 8.08 -8.70 22.41
CA ILE A 252 7.98 -10.06 22.92
C ILE A 252 9.35 -10.70 23.05
N ASP A 253 10.24 -10.50 22.07
CA ASP A 253 11.59 -11.05 22.08
C ASP A 253 12.45 -10.48 23.22
N GLU A 254 12.22 -9.22 23.58
CA GLU A 254 12.91 -8.56 24.71
C GLU A 254 12.44 -9.09 26.07
N HIS A 255 11.22 -9.59 26.15
CA HIS A 255 10.59 -10.10 27.39
C HIS A 255 10.44 -11.63 27.40
N GLU A 256 11.07 -12.35 26.47
CA GLU A 256 10.95 -13.80 26.33
C GLU A 256 11.20 -14.55 27.63
N ALA A 257 12.27 -14.18 28.35
CA ALA A 257 12.65 -14.83 29.62
C ALA A 257 11.61 -14.64 30.75
N GLU A 258 10.85 -13.55 30.73
CA GLU A 258 9.76 -13.29 31.68
C GLU A 258 8.51 -14.08 31.29
N LEU A 259 8.18 -14.07 29.99
CA LEU A 259 6.99 -14.75 29.45
C LEU A 259 7.08 -16.27 29.56
N LEU A 260 8.28 -16.85 29.39
CA LEU A 260 8.52 -18.30 29.57
C LEU A 260 8.32 -18.78 31.03
N ARG A 261 8.30 -17.88 32.02
CA ARG A 261 8.03 -18.23 33.42
C ARG A 261 6.53 -18.29 33.73
N ALA A 262 5.69 -17.72 32.88
CA ALA A 262 4.26 -17.79 33.04
C ALA A 262 3.77 -19.24 32.85
N ARG A 263 2.90 -19.72 33.73
CA ARG A 263 2.35 -21.09 33.69
C ARG A 263 1.44 -21.30 32.49
N GLU A 264 0.65 -20.28 32.16
CA GLU A 264 -0.20 -20.28 30.97
C GLU A 264 -0.22 -18.85 30.40
N LEU A 265 0.01 -18.74 29.09
CA LEU A 265 0.08 -17.47 28.38
C LEU A 265 -1.05 -17.38 27.36
N VAL A 266 -1.89 -16.37 27.47
CA VAL A 266 -2.95 -16.09 26.52
C VAL A 266 -2.64 -14.78 25.81
N LEU A 267 -2.50 -14.87 24.47
CA LEU A 267 -2.26 -13.72 23.61
C LEU A 267 -3.58 -13.34 22.92
N TYR A 268 -3.93 -12.06 22.92
CA TYR A 268 -5.05 -11.59 22.13
C TYR A 268 -4.68 -10.42 21.26
N CYS A 269 -5.29 -10.34 20.08
CA CYS A 269 -5.21 -9.25 19.14
C CYS A 269 -6.61 -8.99 18.58
N SER A 270 -6.85 -7.81 18.06
CA SER A 270 -8.13 -7.43 17.42
C SER A 270 -8.19 -7.87 15.96
#